data_7f8d7fb2f251dbd394f02beae5cf7818
#
_entry.id   7f8d7fb2f251dbd394f02beae5cf7818
#
_cell.length_a   1.000
_cell.length_b   1.000
_cell.length_c   1.000
_cell.angle_alpha   90.00
_cell.angle_beta   90.00
_cell.angle_gamma   90.00
#
_symmetry.space_group_name_H-M   'P 1'
#
loop_
_entity.id
_entity.type
_entity.pdbx_description
1 polymer ?
#
loop_
_entity_poly.entity_id
_entity_poly.type
_entity_poly.pdbx_seq_one_letter_code
_entity_poly.pdbx_strand_id
1 'polypeptide(L)'
;LKPGDPAYEKIKRSLHEFGYVDPVIWNEVTGNIVGGHQRYKVLTAEGATEIDCVVVHIENPQEEKALNIALNKAVGEWEPVALADLLNDLKLSGYDVDATGFDAAEIDDLFSKVHDKDVKDDDCDIDPEQVAPFVQSGDIWLLGRHRMMCGDSTNETDVARLMDGDKANLVVTDPPY
;
A
#
# COMPACT_ATOMS: atom_id res chain seq x y z
N LEU A 1 3.30 -14.96 -14.07
CA LEU A 1 4.22 -15.53 -15.05
C LEU A 1 3.44 -16.24 -16.16
N LYS A 2 3.97 -16.22 -17.38
CA LYS A 2 3.41 -16.90 -18.56
C LYS A 2 4.44 -17.86 -19.12
N PRO A 3 4.02 -18.90 -19.87
CA PRO A 3 4.94 -19.74 -20.63
C PRO A 3 5.85 -18.87 -21.51
N GLY A 4 7.17 -19.13 -21.45
CA GLY A 4 8.20 -18.34 -22.13
C GLY A 4 8.85 -17.25 -21.28
N ASP A 5 8.27 -16.87 -20.13
CA ASP A 5 8.93 -15.98 -19.19
C ASP A 5 10.16 -16.68 -18.57
N PRO A 6 11.31 -16.00 -18.41
CA PRO A 6 12.51 -16.62 -17.82
C PRO A 6 12.27 -17.24 -16.43
N ALA A 7 11.44 -16.60 -15.60
CA ALA A 7 11.10 -17.11 -14.27
C ALA A 7 10.18 -18.34 -14.35
N TYR A 8 9.25 -18.40 -15.31
CA TYR A 8 8.42 -19.56 -15.57
C TYR A 8 9.28 -20.76 -15.97
N GLU A 9 10.19 -20.57 -16.91
CA GLU A 9 11.07 -21.63 -17.41
C GLU A 9 12.05 -22.14 -16.32
N LYS A 10 12.48 -21.28 -15.40
CA LYS A 10 13.27 -21.69 -14.23
C LYS A 10 12.48 -22.63 -13.31
N ILE A 11 11.23 -22.29 -13.00
CA ILE A 11 10.36 -23.13 -12.16
C ILE A 11 10.10 -24.48 -12.85
N LYS A 12 9.77 -24.42 -14.12
CA LYS A 12 9.56 -25.63 -14.94
C LYS A 12 10.76 -26.53 -14.92
N ARG A 13 11.97 -26.02 -15.17
CA ARG A 13 13.21 -26.78 -15.11
C ARG A 13 13.45 -27.40 -13.73
N SER A 14 13.22 -26.63 -12.66
CA SER A 14 13.38 -27.11 -11.29
C SER A 14 12.43 -28.27 -10.98
N LEU A 15 11.18 -28.19 -11.42
CA LEU A 15 10.20 -29.28 -11.26
C LEU A 15 10.62 -30.55 -12.03
N HIS A 16 11.19 -30.39 -13.22
CA HIS A 16 11.67 -31.52 -14.01
C HIS A 16 12.93 -32.18 -13.43
N GLU A 17 13.84 -31.38 -12.85
CA GLU A 17 15.12 -31.91 -12.35
C GLU A 17 15.02 -32.46 -10.93
N PHE A 18 14.28 -31.80 -10.05
CA PHE A 18 14.23 -32.17 -8.63
C PHE A 18 12.88 -32.75 -8.20
N GLY A 19 11.89 -32.76 -9.10
CA GLY A 19 10.54 -33.14 -8.79
C GLY A 19 9.75 -32.09 -8.00
N TYR A 20 8.57 -32.47 -7.53
CA TYR A 20 7.66 -31.63 -6.79
C TYR A 20 7.98 -31.63 -5.29
N VAL A 21 9.07 -30.96 -4.91
CA VAL A 21 9.63 -30.96 -3.54
C VAL A 21 9.07 -29.87 -2.62
N ASP A 22 8.47 -28.82 -3.20
CA ASP A 22 7.88 -27.69 -2.47
C ASP A 22 6.39 -27.60 -2.84
N PRO A 23 5.47 -28.13 -2.01
CA PRO A 23 4.08 -28.32 -2.38
C PRO A 23 3.29 -27.00 -2.41
N VAL A 24 2.21 -27.01 -3.17
CA VAL A 24 1.17 -25.98 -3.15
C VAL A 24 0.48 -26.01 -1.79
N ILE A 25 0.16 -24.84 -1.25
CA ILE A 25 -0.58 -24.69 0.01
C ILE A 25 -1.99 -24.24 -0.35
N TRP A 26 -2.98 -25.01 0.08
CA TRP A 26 -4.39 -24.78 -0.21
C TRP A 26 -5.21 -24.65 1.07
N ASN A 27 -6.04 -23.61 1.15
CA ASN A 27 -6.97 -23.45 2.25
C ASN A 27 -8.32 -24.09 1.91
N GLU A 28 -8.66 -25.16 2.63
CA GLU A 28 -9.91 -25.89 2.39
C GLU A 28 -11.17 -25.12 2.71
N VAL A 29 -11.09 -24.09 3.58
CA VAL A 29 -12.25 -23.26 3.97
C VAL A 29 -12.64 -22.30 2.86
N THR A 30 -11.66 -21.62 2.26
CA THR A 30 -11.91 -20.61 1.23
C THR A 30 -11.81 -21.16 -0.20
N GLY A 31 -11.16 -22.32 -0.37
CA GLY A 31 -10.83 -22.88 -1.68
C GLY A 31 -9.65 -22.18 -2.36
N ASN A 32 -8.96 -21.29 -1.69
CA ASN A 32 -7.86 -20.54 -2.25
C ASN A 32 -6.52 -21.28 -2.16
N ILE A 33 -5.67 -21.07 -3.15
CA ILE A 33 -4.25 -21.37 -3.04
C ILE A 33 -3.58 -20.23 -2.27
N VAL A 34 -2.94 -20.53 -1.15
CA VAL A 34 -2.24 -19.55 -0.30
C VAL A 34 -0.77 -19.44 -0.68
N GLY A 35 -0.17 -20.52 -1.17
CA GLY A 35 1.22 -20.54 -1.60
C GLY A 35 1.44 -21.47 -2.80
N GLY A 36 2.50 -21.21 -3.60
CA GLY A 36 2.86 -22.06 -4.73
C GLY A 36 2.09 -21.83 -6.03
N HIS A 37 1.44 -20.68 -6.21
CA HIS A 37 0.64 -20.34 -7.40
C HIS A 37 1.36 -20.57 -8.74
N GLN A 38 2.65 -20.29 -8.82
CA GLN A 38 3.40 -20.43 -10.07
C GLN A 38 3.68 -21.90 -10.38
N ARG A 39 3.98 -22.71 -9.36
CA ARG A 39 4.12 -24.18 -9.52
C ARG A 39 2.81 -24.81 -9.96
N TYR A 40 1.70 -24.42 -9.36
CA TYR A 40 0.37 -24.84 -9.79
C TYR A 40 0.13 -24.54 -11.26
N LYS A 41 0.45 -23.32 -11.73
CA LYS A 41 0.31 -22.94 -13.14
C LYS A 41 1.18 -23.78 -14.08
N VAL A 42 2.42 -24.08 -13.70
CA VAL A 42 3.33 -24.91 -14.50
C VAL A 42 2.80 -26.32 -14.59
N LEU A 43 2.48 -26.94 -13.45
CA LEU A 43 1.99 -28.32 -13.41
C LEU A 43 0.69 -28.49 -14.19
N THR A 44 -0.25 -27.57 -14.05
CA THR A 44 -1.52 -27.58 -14.80
C THR A 44 -1.29 -27.41 -16.31
N ALA A 45 -0.35 -26.54 -16.70
CA ALA A 45 0.00 -26.36 -18.11
C ALA A 45 0.70 -27.58 -18.71
N GLU A 46 1.36 -28.43 -17.90
CA GLU A 46 1.95 -29.70 -18.30
C GLU A 46 0.95 -30.87 -18.25
N GLY A 47 -0.31 -30.58 -17.91
CA GLY A 47 -1.39 -31.57 -17.99
C GLY A 47 -1.64 -32.34 -16.68
N ALA A 48 -1.10 -31.87 -15.54
CA ALA A 48 -1.43 -32.48 -14.26
C ALA A 48 -2.93 -32.27 -13.95
N THR A 49 -3.63 -33.38 -13.68
CA THR A 49 -5.05 -33.37 -13.28
C THR A 49 -5.23 -33.43 -11.78
N GLU A 50 -4.22 -33.88 -11.06
CA GLU A 50 -4.16 -33.93 -9.59
C GLU A 50 -2.80 -33.46 -9.14
N ILE A 51 -2.76 -32.71 -8.02
CA ILE A 51 -1.55 -32.15 -7.44
C ILE A 51 -1.61 -32.34 -5.94
N ASP A 52 -0.58 -32.95 -5.36
CA ASP A 52 -0.44 -33.03 -3.92
C ASP A 52 -0.29 -31.63 -3.33
N CYS A 53 -0.99 -31.35 -2.25
CA CYS A 53 -0.92 -30.05 -1.59
C CYS A 53 -0.88 -30.18 -0.07
N VAL A 54 -0.35 -29.16 0.57
CA VAL A 54 -0.52 -28.96 2.02
C VAL A 54 -1.86 -28.29 2.25
N VAL A 55 -2.73 -28.95 2.99
CA VAL A 55 -4.05 -28.41 3.34
C VAL A 55 -3.94 -27.62 4.64
N VAL A 56 -4.42 -26.38 4.63
CA VAL A 56 -4.57 -25.54 5.82
C VAL A 56 -6.05 -25.27 6.06
N HIS A 57 -6.43 -25.09 7.33
CA HIS A 57 -7.79 -24.77 7.74
C HIS A 57 -7.80 -23.38 8.38
N ILE A 58 -8.01 -22.35 7.58
CA ILE A 58 -7.98 -20.94 8.02
C ILE A 58 -9.34 -20.31 7.73
N GLU A 59 -10.08 -20.01 8.79
CA GLU A 59 -11.40 -19.37 8.72
C GLU A 59 -11.31 -17.84 8.61
N ASN A 60 -10.26 -17.25 9.22
CA ASN A 60 -10.07 -15.81 9.24
C ASN A 60 -9.39 -15.32 7.94
N PRO A 61 -10.08 -14.49 7.13
CA PRO A 61 -9.51 -13.98 5.88
C PRO A 61 -8.22 -13.15 6.07
N GLN A 62 -8.06 -12.51 7.22
CA GLN A 62 -6.86 -11.71 7.50
C GLN A 62 -5.66 -12.62 7.81
N GLU A 63 -5.89 -13.74 8.49
CA GLU A 63 -4.87 -14.76 8.71
C GLU A 63 -4.43 -15.40 7.39
N GLU A 64 -5.35 -15.70 6.48
CA GLU A 64 -5.02 -16.21 5.14
C GLU A 64 -4.16 -15.22 4.35
N LYS A 65 -4.50 -13.92 4.36
CA LYS A 65 -3.69 -12.87 3.73
C LYS A 65 -2.29 -12.76 4.35
N ALA A 66 -2.20 -12.77 5.69
CA ALA A 66 -0.93 -12.70 6.39
C ALA A 66 -0.03 -13.89 6.06
N LEU A 67 -0.59 -15.12 6.04
CA LEU A 67 0.14 -16.31 5.62
C LEU A 67 0.63 -16.20 4.17
N ASN A 68 -0.20 -15.70 3.26
CA ASN A 68 0.20 -15.50 1.87
C ASN A 68 1.40 -14.53 1.76
N ILE A 69 1.37 -13.43 2.50
CA ILE A 69 2.49 -12.47 2.54
C ILE A 69 3.73 -13.13 3.13
N ALA A 70 3.62 -13.80 4.28
CA ALA A 70 4.75 -14.45 4.94
C ALA A 70 5.45 -15.49 4.05
N LEU A 71 4.67 -16.33 3.36
CA LEU A 71 5.20 -17.35 2.43
C LEU A 71 5.95 -16.74 1.24
N ASN A 72 5.57 -15.55 0.82
CA ASN A 72 6.16 -14.89 -0.35
C ASN A 72 7.21 -13.84 0.02
N LYS A 73 7.36 -13.46 1.30
CA LYS A 73 8.35 -12.46 1.73
C LYS A 73 9.78 -12.86 1.35
N ALA A 74 10.13 -14.12 1.52
CA ALA A 74 11.52 -14.60 1.33
C ALA A 74 11.90 -14.85 -0.13
N VAL A 75 10.91 -15.06 -1.04
CA VAL A 75 11.16 -15.55 -2.40
C VAL A 75 10.39 -14.79 -3.48
N GLY A 76 9.49 -13.89 -3.13
CA GLY A 76 8.65 -13.15 -4.05
C GLY A 76 9.18 -11.74 -4.35
N GLU A 77 9.01 -11.29 -5.58
CA GLU A 77 9.06 -9.87 -5.91
C GLU A 77 7.66 -9.30 -5.70
N TRP A 78 7.55 -8.32 -4.82
CA TRP A 78 6.30 -7.62 -4.55
C TRP A 78 6.22 -6.35 -5.38
N GLU A 79 5.06 -6.09 -5.91
CA GLU A 79 4.73 -4.76 -6.41
C GLU A 79 4.52 -3.87 -5.16
N PRO A 80 5.31 -2.78 -4.97
CA PRO A 80 5.33 -2.04 -3.70
C PRO A 80 3.98 -1.46 -3.28
N VAL A 81 3.18 -0.95 -4.23
CA VAL A 81 1.86 -0.36 -3.94
C VAL A 81 0.89 -1.43 -3.46
N ALA A 82 0.83 -2.57 -4.18
CA ALA A 82 -0.06 -3.67 -3.80
C ALA A 82 0.30 -4.28 -2.44
N LEU A 83 1.59 -4.36 -2.11
CA LEU A 83 2.03 -4.82 -0.79
C LEU A 83 1.66 -3.82 0.30
N ALA A 84 1.86 -2.52 0.07
CA ALA A 84 1.48 -1.48 1.01
C ALA A 84 -0.03 -1.51 1.32
N ASP A 85 -0.87 -1.66 0.29
CA ASP A 85 -2.32 -1.78 0.45
C ASP A 85 -2.71 -2.99 1.29
N LEU A 86 -2.10 -4.16 1.05
CA LEU A 86 -2.36 -5.38 1.82
C LEU A 86 -1.95 -5.25 3.28
N LEU A 87 -0.77 -4.67 3.57
CA LEU A 87 -0.29 -4.46 4.94
C LEU A 87 -1.15 -3.43 5.67
N ASN A 88 -1.60 -2.38 4.98
CA ASN A 88 -2.50 -1.39 5.54
C ASN A 88 -3.89 -1.99 5.87
N ASP A 89 -4.45 -2.82 5.00
CA ASP A 89 -5.72 -3.53 5.23
C ASP A 89 -5.63 -4.46 6.47
N LEU A 90 -4.51 -5.18 6.62
CA LEU A 90 -4.24 -5.99 7.82
C LEU A 90 -4.18 -5.12 9.08
N LYS A 91 -3.46 -4.00 9.04
CA LYS A 91 -3.33 -3.06 10.15
C LYS A 91 -4.67 -2.46 10.56
N LEU A 92 -5.48 -2.02 9.58
CA LEU A 92 -6.81 -1.45 9.82
C LEU A 92 -7.80 -2.47 10.38
N SER A 93 -7.66 -3.74 10.04
CA SER A 93 -8.48 -4.83 10.59
C SER A 93 -8.06 -5.25 12.01
N GLY A 94 -6.99 -4.65 12.56
CA GLY A 94 -6.45 -4.99 13.88
C GLY A 94 -5.66 -6.30 13.91
N TYR A 95 -5.26 -6.83 12.74
CA TYR A 95 -4.42 -8.02 12.67
C TYR A 95 -2.95 -7.66 12.96
N ASP A 96 -2.25 -8.57 13.63
CA ASP A 96 -0.83 -8.42 13.93
C ASP A 96 0.01 -8.53 12.65
N VAL A 97 0.55 -7.39 12.21
CA VAL A 97 1.31 -7.32 10.96
C VAL A 97 2.67 -7.99 11.06
N ASP A 98 3.23 -8.13 12.27
CA ASP A 98 4.50 -8.82 12.51
C ASP A 98 4.42 -10.31 12.10
N ALA A 99 3.21 -10.91 12.15
CA ALA A 99 2.97 -12.27 11.66
C ALA A 99 3.24 -12.44 10.16
N THR A 100 3.29 -11.37 9.37
CA THR A 100 3.68 -11.39 7.95
C THR A 100 5.19 -11.55 7.75
N GLY A 101 5.97 -11.38 8.82
CA GLY A 101 7.43 -11.36 8.83
C GLY A 101 8.04 -10.01 8.45
N PHE A 102 7.25 -8.98 8.11
CA PHE A 102 7.75 -7.62 7.92
C PHE A 102 7.87 -6.93 9.27
N ASP A 103 9.03 -6.33 9.54
CA ASP A 103 9.21 -5.49 10.72
C ASP A 103 8.72 -4.05 10.49
N ALA A 104 8.59 -3.28 11.58
CA ALA A 104 8.09 -1.91 11.53
C ALA A 104 8.95 -1.00 10.63
N ALA A 105 10.27 -1.19 10.60
CA ALA A 105 11.17 -0.38 9.79
C ALA A 105 11.03 -0.69 8.29
N GLU A 106 10.85 -1.97 7.94
CA GLU A 106 10.58 -2.40 6.56
C GLU A 106 9.24 -1.85 6.05
N ILE A 107 8.23 -1.82 6.93
CA ILE A 107 6.90 -1.29 6.62
C ILE A 107 6.99 0.23 6.41
N ASP A 108 7.66 0.97 7.29
CA ASP A 108 7.83 2.41 7.16
C ASP A 108 8.61 2.79 5.89
N ASP A 109 9.68 2.05 5.56
CA ASP A 109 10.45 2.24 4.32
C ASP A 109 9.59 1.97 3.06
N LEU A 110 8.74 0.92 3.10
CA LEU A 110 7.81 0.62 2.02
C LEU A 110 6.79 1.75 1.81
N PHE A 111 6.16 2.22 2.89
CA PHE A 111 5.19 3.30 2.81
C PHE A 111 5.83 4.61 2.32
N SER A 112 7.03 4.94 2.79
CA SER A 112 7.78 6.11 2.30
C SER A 112 8.03 6.03 0.80
N LYS A 113 8.50 4.89 0.30
CA LYS A 113 8.76 4.67 -1.13
C LYS A 113 7.50 4.72 -2.00
N VAL A 114 6.36 4.32 -1.47
CA VAL A 114 5.07 4.38 -2.18
C VAL A 114 4.56 5.82 -2.22
N HIS A 115 4.65 6.56 -1.10
CA HIS A 115 4.22 7.95 -1.03
C HIS A 115 5.12 8.92 -1.80
N ASP A 116 6.46 8.70 -1.81
CA ASP A 116 7.38 9.53 -2.61
C ASP A 116 7.15 9.43 -4.12
N LYS A 117 6.53 8.33 -4.60
CA LYS A 117 6.17 8.20 -6.03
C LYS A 117 4.88 8.94 -6.41
N ASP A 118 4.02 9.22 -5.44
CA ASP A 118 2.77 9.97 -5.66
C ASP A 118 2.93 11.49 -5.47
N VAL A 119 4.04 11.95 -4.90
CA VAL A 119 4.42 13.36 -4.97
C VAL A 119 4.96 13.62 -6.39
N LYS A 120 4.05 13.70 -7.35
CA LYS A 120 4.33 14.52 -8.52
C LYS A 120 4.56 15.92 -7.98
N ASP A 121 5.78 16.44 -8.17
CA ASP A 121 5.99 17.87 -8.07
C ASP A 121 4.86 18.51 -8.86
N ASP A 122 4.00 19.21 -8.15
CA ASP A 122 2.93 19.99 -8.76
C ASP A 122 3.63 21.21 -9.37
N ASP A 123 4.34 20.96 -10.49
CA ASP A 123 4.87 22.00 -11.36
C ASP A 123 3.67 22.72 -11.96
N CYS A 124 3.00 23.47 -11.09
CA CYS A 124 2.03 24.45 -11.49
C CYS A 124 2.82 25.62 -12.10
N ASP A 125 3.14 25.50 -13.37
CA ASP A 125 3.66 26.60 -14.21
C ASP A 125 2.57 27.68 -14.37
N ILE A 126 2.10 28.20 -13.23
CA ILE A 126 1.22 29.36 -13.20
C ILE A 126 2.14 30.58 -13.18
N ASP A 127 2.27 31.24 -14.32
CA ASP A 127 2.89 32.55 -14.38
C ASP A 127 2.04 33.54 -13.54
N PRO A 128 2.53 34.00 -12.36
CA PRO A 128 1.76 34.87 -11.48
C PRO A 128 1.35 36.20 -12.14
N GLU A 129 2.03 36.61 -13.22
CA GLU A 129 1.72 37.85 -13.95
C GLU A 129 0.53 37.68 -14.91
N GLN A 130 0.17 36.44 -15.26
CA GLN A 130 -0.93 36.15 -16.17
C GLN A 130 -2.25 35.83 -15.46
N VAL A 131 -2.22 35.58 -14.15
CA VAL A 131 -3.44 35.29 -13.38
C VAL A 131 -3.88 36.56 -12.65
N ALA A 132 -5.02 37.09 -13.04
CA ALA A 132 -5.62 38.19 -12.30
C ALA A 132 -5.97 37.71 -10.88
N PRO A 133 -5.43 38.34 -9.81
CA PRO A 133 -5.68 37.91 -8.45
C PRO A 133 -7.18 38.11 -8.13
N PHE A 134 -7.91 37.04 -7.94
CA PHE A 134 -9.30 37.13 -7.50
C PHE A 134 -9.45 36.97 -5.98
N VAL A 135 -8.38 36.57 -5.29
CA VAL A 135 -8.29 36.47 -3.84
C VAL A 135 -7.75 37.82 -3.29
N GLN A 136 -8.46 38.39 -2.35
CA GLN A 136 -8.06 39.63 -1.69
C GLN A 136 -7.68 39.41 -0.23
N SER A 137 -6.84 40.26 0.32
CA SER A 137 -6.51 40.22 1.75
C SER A 137 -7.79 40.38 2.59
N GLY A 138 -7.98 39.46 3.52
CA GLY A 138 -9.16 39.32 4.35
C GLY A 138 -10.23 38.37 3.85
N ASP A 139 -10.07 37.77 2.65
CA ASP A 139 -10.99 36.75 2.16
C ASP A 139 -10.89 35.46 2.97
N ILE A 140 -12.04 34.87 3.27
CA ILE A 140 -12.14 33.55 3.92
C ILE A 140 -12.84 32.58 2.97
N TRP A 141 -12.18 31.47 2.69
CA TRP A 141 -12.66 30.40 1.82
C TRP A 141 -13.06 29.18 2.65
N LEU A 142 -14.22 28.61 2.33
CA LEU A 142 -14.70 27.38 2.94
C LEU A 142 -14.41 26.18 2.03
N LEU A 143 -13.59 25.24 2.51
CA LEU A 143 -13.22 24.02 1.84
C LEU A 143 -13.83 22.85 2.59
N GLY A 144 -15.10 22.58 2.33
CA GLY A 144 -15.89 21.65 3.13
C GLY A 144 -16.03 22.14 4.57
N ARG A 145 -15.47 21.43 5.54
CA ARG A 145 -15.43 21.84 6.96
C ARG A 145 -14.21 22.68 7.35
N HIS A 146 -13.27 22.90 6.44
CA HIS A 146 -12.04 23.64 6.67
C HIS A 146 -12.19 25.08 6.23
N ARG A 147 -11.47 25.98 6.89
CA ARG A 147 -11.44 27.42 6.59
C ARG A 147 -10.01 27.81 6.22
N MET A 148 -9.87 28.57 5.17
CA MET A 148 -8.60 29.16 4.75
C MET A 148 -8.79 30.67 4.59
N MET A 149 -7.82 31.43 5.02
CA MET A 149 -7.86 32.89 4.95
C MET A 149 -6.62 33.43 4.26
N CYS A 150 -6.81 34.41 3.39
CA CYS A 150 -5.75 35.26 2.89
C CYS A 150 -5.59 36.45 3.86
N GLY A 151 -4.59 36.39 4.74
CA GLY A 151 -4.42 37.41 5.79
C GLY A 151 -3.05 37.30 6.46
N ASP A 152 -2.84 38.15 7.48
CA ASP A 152 -1.62 38.19 8.27
C ASP A 152 -1.77 37.30 9.51
N SER A 153 -1.00 36.20 9.58
CA SER A 153 -1.02 35.28 10.71
C SER A 153 -0.53 35.89 12.02
N THR A 154 0.11 37.05 11.99
CA THR A 154 0.54 37.82 13.17
C THR A 154 -0.52 38.81 13.64
N ASN A 155 -1.57 39.04 12.85
CA ASN A 155 -2.65 39.92 13.16
C ASN A 155 -3.76 39.20 13.95
N GLU A 156 -3.94 39.60 15.22
CA GLU A 156 -4.95 38.98 16.10
C GLU A 156 -6.38 39.05 15.53
N THR A 157 -6.72 40.11 14.80
CA THR A 157 -8.04 40.28 14.19
C THR A 157 -8.27 39.27 13.07
N ASP A 158 -7.27 39.02 12.23
CA ASP A 158 -7.36 38.06 11.14
C ASP A 158 -7.47 36.64 11.69
N VAL A 159 -6.65 36.30 12.68
CA VAL A 159 -6.73 34.99 13.35
C VAL A 159 -8.09 34.79 14.02
N ALA A 160 -8.61 35.79 14.73
CA ALA A 160 -9.92 35.72 15.37
C ALA A 160 -11.06 35.50 14.34
N ARG A 161 -10.99 36.14 13.17
CA ARG A 161 -11.96 35.97 12.08
C ARG A 161 -11.88 34.56 11.46
N LEU A 162 -10.66 34.06 11.25
CA LEU A 162 -10.46 32.70 10.75
C LEU A 162 -11.03 31.65 11.71
N MET A 163 -10.77 31.81 13.01
CA MET A 163 -11.21 30.90 14.06
C MET A 163 -12.71 30.95 14.34
N ASP A 164 -13.37 32.10 14.10
CA ASP A 164 -14.83 32.26 14.26
C ASP A 164 -15.37 31.80 15.62
N GLY A 165 -14.60 32.06 16.67
CA GLY A 165 -14.92 31.67 18.06
C GLY A 165 -14.44 30.27 18.46
N ASP A 166 -13.96 29.47 17.55
CA ASP A 166 -13.37 28.15 17.85
C ASP A 166 -11.95 28.29 18.44
N LYS A 167 -11.47 27.23 19.10
CA LYS A 167 -10.12 27.15 19.64
C LYS A 167 -9.35 26.02 18.95
N ALA A 168 -8.11 26.30 18.56
CA ALA A 168 -7.21 25.30 18.03
C ALA A 168 -6.67 24.40 19.15
N ASN A 169 -6.65 23.08 18.92
CA ASN A 169 -6.00 22.12 19.81
C ASN A 169 -4.50 22.02 19.53
N LEU A 170 -4.09 22.37 18.30
CA LEU A 170 -2.70 22.36 17.85
C LEU A 170 -2.48 23.50 16.87
N VAL A 171 -1.33 24.16 16.96
CA VAL A 171 -0.86 25.16 16.00
C VAL A 171 0.42 24.62 15.35
N VAL A 172 0.45 24.56 14.02
CA VAL A 172 1.63 24.27 13.23
C VAL A 172 1.95 25.50 12.40
N THR A 173 3.16 26.01 12.50
CA THR A 173 3.59 27.23 11.82
C THR A 173 5.03 27.09 11.33
N ASP A 174 5.32 27.68 10.18
CA ASP A 174 6.65 27.85 9.63
C ASP A 174 6.92 29.37 9.54
N PRO A 175 7.50 29.98 10.61
CA PRO A 175 7.75 31.41 10.62
C PRO A 175 8.87 31.76 9.63
N PRO A 176 8.77 32.91 8.94
CA PRO A 176 9.86 33.41 8.10
C PRO A 176 11.10 33.68 8.95
N TYR A 177 12.26 33.21 8.47
CA TYR A 177 13.57 33.43 9.09
C TYR A 177 14.16 34.78 8.70
#